data_0d8f52930abccb3994d9ab2d1e40de7e
#
_entry.id   0d8f52930abccb3994d9ab2d1e40de7e
#
_cell.length_a   1.000
_cell.length_b   1.000
_cell.length_c   1.000
_cell.angle_alpha   90.00
_cell.angle_beta   90.00
_cell.angle_gamma   90.00
#
_symmetry.space_group_name_H-M   'P 1'
#
loop_
_entity.id
_entity.type
_entity.pdbx_description
1 polymer ?
#
loop_
_entity_poly.entity_id
_entity_poly.type
_entity_poly.pdbx_seq_one_letter_code
_entity_poly.pdbx_strand_id
1 'polypeptide(L)'
;SRGLGDVYKRQAIAYAISSKNKHTPIRPVQTYQPASNFDSEENVERKVKAVDEMFNKEEFLSWTRSLFVKLQEAWTARDWSTIRVFETNELFEQHQKQLQGYIDRKQINVMERICVLSVKLADFKQTGNKDVLTVVLKSRMNDYIIDETTGKIVKGDKTTDRYSTYKLDFIRTTGEKTKPGSIEINTTNCPNCGAPTQITSSGKCEYCGSVITTGEHSWALSNLEKIG
;
A
#
# COMPACT_ATOMS: atom_id res chain seq x y z
N SER A 1 15.03 2.58 16.13
CA SER A 1 14.19 1.85 15.16
C SER A 1 12.73 2.27 15.34
N ARG A 2 12.25 3.10 14.45
CA ARG A 2 10.88 3.63 14.51
C ARG A 2 9.97 2.69 13.72
N GLY A 3 9.18 1.85 14.42
CA GLY A 3 8.20 0.99 13.80
C GLY A 3 6.96 1.75 13.31
N LEU A 4 6.13 1.13 12.44
CA LEU A 4 4.81 1.66 12.04
C LEU A 4 3.98 2.13 13.24
N GLY A 5 4.16 1.50 14.41
CA GLY A 5 3.56 1.93 15.67
C GLY A 5 3.93 3.36 16.09
N ASP A 6 5.11 3.86 15.72
CA ASP A 6 5.54 5.23 16.07
C ASP A 6 4.99 6.27 15.09
N VAL A 7 4.76 5.90 13.84
CA VAL A 7 4.05 6.74 12.87
C VAL A 7 2.59 6.91 13.31
N TYR A 8 1.95 5.84 13.77
CA TYR A 8 0.60 5.90 14.35
C TYR A 8 0.54 6.66 15.69
N LYS A 9 1.58 6.59 16.54
CA LYS A 9 1.62 7.32 17.82
C LYS A 9 1.65 8.83 17.65
N ARG A 10 2.35 9.35 16.66
CA ARG A 10 2.38 10.79 16.38
C ARG A 10 1.03 11.34 15.92
N GLN A 11 0.23 10.53 15.23
CA GLN A 11 -1.12 10.91 14.80
C GLN A 11 -2.17 10.75 15.92
N ALA A 12 -1.99 9.77 16.82
CA ALA A 12 -2.89 9.56 17.96
C ALA A 12 -2.75 10.67 19.04
N ILE A 13 -1.56 11.25 19.21
CA ILE A 13 -1.35 12.32 20.19
C ILE A 13 -2.02 13.64 19.77
N ALA A 14 -2.11 13.90 18.47
CA ALA A 14 -2.85 15.06 17.96
C ALA A 14 -4.37 14.97 18.19
N TYR A 15 -4.91 13.75 18.33
CA TYR A 15 -6.33 13.52 18.54
C TYR A 15 -6.76 13.61 20.01
N ALA A 16 -5.84 13.34 20.95
CA ALA A 16 -6.15 13.30 22.40
C ALA A 16 -6.19 14.68 23.08
N ILE A 17 -5.73 15.74 22.41
CA ILE A 17 -5.66 17.09 23.01
C ILE A 17 -6.91 17.93 22.70
N SER A 18 -7.79 17.48 21.82
CA SER A 18 -8.96 18.26 21.34
C SER A 18 -10.27 18.03 22.10
N SER A 19 -10.30 17.26 23.19
CA SER A 19 -11.58 16.89 23.84
C SER A 19 -11.83 17.56 25.20
N LYS A 20 -11.46 18.81 25.35
CA LYS A 20 -11.97 19.64 26.47
C LYS A 20 -12.16 21.08 25.98
N ASN A 21 -13.38 21.46 25.55
CA ASN A 21 -14.07 22.63 26.07
C ASN A 21 -15.30 23.08 25.23
N LYS A 22 -16.42 23.22 25.96
CA LYS A 22 -17.48 24.27 25.95
C LYS A 22 -18.12 24.66 24.60
N HIS A 23 -19.44 24.52 24.61
CA HIS A 23 -20.37 25.06 23.63
C HIS A 23 -20.04 26.51 23.20
N THR A 24 -19.65 26.65 21.95
CA THR A 24 -19.66 27.89 21.20
C THR A 24 -20.45 27.66 19.91
N PRO A 25 -21.25 28.62 19.41
CA PRO A 25 -22.10 28.40 18.23
C PRO A 25 -21.25 28.06 17.01
N ILE A 26 -21.67 27.01 16.31
CA ILE A 26 -21.03 26.45 15.14
C ILE A 26 -21.06 27.46 14.01
N ARG A 27 -19.96 28.15 13.76
CA ARG A 27 -19.69 28.71 12.43
C ARG A 27 -19.40 27.52 11.51
N PRO A 28 -19.89 27.51 10.25
CA PRO A 28 -19.47 26.49 9.30
C PRO A 28 -17.96 26.56 9.17
N VAL A 29 -17.29 25.53 9.66
CA VAL A 29 -15.86 25.37 9.46
C VAL A 29 -15.70 25.16 7.95
N GLN A 30 -15.16 26.16 7.27
CA GLN A 30 -14.56 25.93 5.97
C GLN A 30 -13.47 24.88 6.24
N THR A 31 -13.74 23.65 5.82
CA THR A 31 -12.73 22.60 5.80
C THR A 31 -11.62 23.09 4.87
N TYR A 32 -10.57 23.63 5.45
CA TYR A 32 -9.31 23.82 4.74
C TYR A 32 -8.83 22.43 4.36
N GLN A 33 -9.18 22.02 3.16
CA GLN A 33 -8.47 20.93 2.50
C GLN A 33 -7.14 21.54 2.11
N PRO A 34 -6.01 21.10 2.68
CA PRO A 34 -4.73 21.47 2.11
C PRO A 34 -4.80 21.07 0.64
N ALA A 35 -4.56 22.03 -0.26
CA ALA A 35 -4.49 21.75 -1.68
C ALA A 35 -3.52 20.58 -1.83
N SER A 36 -4.03 19.42 -2.20
CA SER A 36 -3.19 18.27 -2.48
C SER A 36 -2.32 18.68 -3.66
N ASN A 37 -1.01 18.69 -3.51
CA ASN A 37 -0.04 18.95 -4.58
C ASN A 37 -0.06 17.84 -5.63
N PHE A 38 -1.18 17.16 -5.80
CA PHE A 38 -1.37 16.10 -6.77
C PHE A 38 -1.90 16.65 -8.08
N ASP A 39 -1.46 16.04 -9.15
CA ASP A 39 -1.91 16.35 -10.50
C ASP A 39 -3.32 15.77 -10.74
N SER A 40 -4.01 16.24 -11.77
CA SER A 40 -5.30 15.64 -12.16
C SER A 40 -5.10 14.23 -12.69
N GLU A 41 -6.07 13.36 -12.44
CA GLU A 41 -6.00 11.97 -12.89
C GLU A 41 -5.85 11.86 -14.41
N GLU A 42 -6.55 12.70 -15.17
CA GLU A 42 -6.48 12.73 -16.62
C GLU A 42 -5.08 13.15 -17.12
N ASN A 43 -4.45 14.11 -16.43
CA ASN A 43 -3.11 14.55 -16.78
C ASN A 43 -2.07 13.47 -16.46
N VAL A 44 -2.20 12.80 -15.33
CA VAL A 44 -1.34 11.67 -14.95
C VAL A 44 -1.47 10.53 -15.97
N GLU A 45 -2.69 10.12 -16.30
CA GLU A 45 -2.95 9.09 -17.31
C GLU A 45 -2.30 9.43 -18.66
N ARG A 46 -2.45 10.67 -19.11
CA ARG A 46 -1.83 11.13 -20.35
C ARG A 46 -0.30 11.04 -20.31
N LYS A 47 0.33 11.43 -19.20
CA LYS A 47 1.78 11.33 -19.01
C LYS A 47 2.27 9.90 -19.07
N VAL A 48 1.57 8.97 -18.41
CA VAL A 48 1.93 7.55 -18.43
C VAL A 48 1.79 7.00 -19.84
N LYS A 49 0.66 7.27 -20.51
CA LYS A 49 0.42 6.80 -21.89
C LYS A 49 1.42 7.36 -22.91
N ALA A 50 1.99 8.53 -22.66
CA ALA A 50 3.04 9.11 -23.52
C ALA A 50 4.31 8.25 -23.56
N VAL A 51 4.59 7.48 -22.50
CA VAL A 51 5.75 6.58 -22.41
C VAL A 51 5.36 5.10 -22.46
N ASP A 52 4.09 4.79 -22.27
CA ASP A 52 3.53 3.45 -22.28
C ASP A 52 2.10 3.46 -22.85
N GLU A 53 2.00 3.37 -24.17
CA GLU A 53 0.71 3.43 -24.88
C GLU A 53 -0.27 2.31 -24.51
N MET A 54 0.24 1.17 -24.03
CA MET A 54 -0.55 0.02 -23.60
C MET A 54 -1.03 0.14 -22.14
N PHE A 55 -0.66 1.21 -21.43
CA PHE A 55 -1.12 1.42 -20.05
C PHE A 55 -2.65 1.57 -20.02
N ASN A 56 -3.28 0.77 -19.18
CA ASN A 56 -4.72 0.81 -18.94
C ASN A 56 -4.98 1.25 -17.49
N LYS A 57 -5.50 2.46 -17.34
CA LYS A 57 -5.78 3.05 -16.02
C LYS A 57 -6.73 2.18 -15.19
N GLU A 58 -7.83 1.73 -15.77
CA GLU A 58 -8.85 0.98 -15.05
C GLU A 58 -8.30 -0.36 -14.54
N GLU A 59 -7.53 -1.06 -15.36
CA GLU A 59 -6.87 -2.31 -14.96
C GLU A 59 -5.85 -2.07 -13.86
N PHE A 60 -5.03 -1.03 -14.00
CA PHE A 60 -4.03 -0.68 -12.99
C PHE A 60 -4.67 -0.32 -11.64
N LEU A 61 -5.72 0.50 -11.63
CA LEU A 61 -6.42 0.89 -10.43
C LEU A 61 -7.17 -0.28 -9.79
N SER A 62 -7.75 -1.16 -10.60
CA SER A 62 -8.37 -2.40 -10.12
C SER A 62 -7.34 -3.32 -9.45
N TRP A 63 -6.18 -3.48 -10.08
CA TRP A 63 -5.06 -4.23 -9.50
C TRP A 63 -4.57 -3.60 -8.18
N THR A 64 -4.42 -2.28 -8.13
CA THR A 64 -4.00 -1.56 -6.92
C THR A 64 -4.98 -1.77 -5.77
N ARG A 65 -6.29 -1.74 -6.07
CA ARG A 65 -7.36 -2.03 -5.10
C ARG A 65 -7.20 -3.44 -4.50
N SER A 66 -7.01 -4.43 -5.35
CA SER A 66 -6.82 -5.82 -4.93
C SER A 66 -5.53 -6.02 -4.16
N LEU A 67 -4.45 -5.36 -4.57
CA LEU A 67 -3.17 -5.38 -3.86
C LEU A 67 -3.31 -4.80 -2.45
N PHE A 68 -3.99 -3.66 -2.31
CA PHE A 68 -4.19 -3.05 -1.00
C PHE A 68 -4.90 -4.01 -0.01
N VAL A 69 -5.96 -4.67 -0.46
CA VAL A 69 -6.66 -5.68 0.36
C VAL A 69 -5.73 -6.84 0.72
N LYS A 70 -4.98 -7.36 -0.25
CA LYS A 70 -4.01 -8.44 -0.02
C LYS A 70 -2.94 -8.06 1.00
N LEU A 71 -2.43 -6.82 0.96
CA LEU A 71 -1.48 -6.32 1.97
C LEU A 71 -2.07 -6.36 3.39
N GLN A 72 -3.32 -5.93 3.56
CA GLN A 72 -3.98 -5.92 4.86
C GLN A 72 -4.25 -7.34 5.38
N GLU A 73 -4.65 -8.25 4.51
CA GLU A 73 -4.88 -9.65 4.85
C GLU A 73 -3.57 -10.36 5.25
N ALA A 74 -2.50 -10.16 4.48
CA ALA A 74 -1.18 -10.71 4.78
C ALA A 74 -0.61 -10.17 6.10
N TRP A 75 -0.86 -8.91 6.40
CA TRP A 75 -0.47 -8.28 7.66
C TRP A 75 -1.17 -8.94 8.86
N THR A 76 -2.48 -9.11 8.76
CA THR A 76 -3.27 -9.78 9.81
C THR A 76 -2.86 -11.24 9.99
N ALA A 77 -2.61 -11.95 8.90
CA ALA A 77 -2.16 -13.34 8.92
C ALA A 77 -0.71 -13.49 9.41
N ARG A 78 0.05 -12.39 9.49
CA ARG A 78 1.48 -12.37 9.79
C ARG A 78 2.30 -13.25 8.83
N ASP A 79 1.86 -13.31 7.58
CA ASP A 79 2.53 -14.02 6.48
C ASP A 79 2.90 -13.03 5.37
N TRP A 80 4.04 -12.37 5.54
CA TRP A 80 4.51 -11.34 4.61
C TRP A 80 5.22 -11.92 3.38
N SER A 81 5.59 -13.19 3.41
CA SER A 81 6.28 -13.85 2.29
C SER A 81 5.49 -13.76 0.97
N THR A 82 4.16 -13.78 1.05
CA THR A 82 3.26 -13.68 -0.11
C THR A 82 3.28 -12.30 -0.79
N ILE A 83 3.85 -11.29 -0.13
CA ILE A 83 3.91 -9.89 -0.63
C ILE A 83 5.21 -9.62 -1.39
N ARG A 84 6.17 -10.52 -1.33
CA ARG A 84 7.51 -10.34 -1.89
C ARG A 84 7.52 -9.85 -3.34
N VAL A 85 6.63 -10.37 -4.17
CA VAL A 85 6.53 -10.02 -5.61
C VAL A 85 5.95 -8.65 -5.89
N PHE A 86 5.30 -8.02 -4.93
CA PHE A 86 4.58 -6.76 -5.12
C PHE A 86 5.34 -5.55 -4.58
N GLU A 87 6.31 -5.75 -3.71
CA GLU A 87 7.08 -4.69 -3.07
C GLU A 87 8.53 -4.67 -3.54
N THR A 88 9.13 -3.49 -3.52
CA THR A 88 10.58 -3.38 -3.62
C THR A 88 11.24 -4.09 -2.43
N ASN A 89 12.52 -4.48 -2.59
CA ASN A 89 13.24 -5.15 -1.52
C ASN A 89 13.26 -4.33 -0.23
N GLU A 90 13.50 -3.04 -0.34
CA GLU A 90 13.59 -2.12 0.79
C GLU A 90 12.27 -2.02 1.54
N LEU A 91 11.15 -1.87 0.82
CA LEU A 91 9.83 -1.80 1.44
C LEU A 91 9.42 -3.13 2.06
N PHE A 92 9.70 -4.24 1.37
CA PHE A 92 9.43 -5.57 1.89
C PHE A 92 10.17 -5.82 3.20
N GLU A 93 11.45 -5.55 3.27
CA GLU A 93 12.26 -5.72 4.48
C GLU A 93 11.78 -4.82 5.62
N GLN A 94 11.41 -3.58 5.31
CA GLN A 94 10.85 -2.66 6.29
C GLN A 94 9.55 -3.20 6.89
N HIS A 95 8.61 -3.63 6.06
CA HIS A 95 7.33 -4.18 6.51
C HIS A 95 7.51 -5.50 7.25
N GLN A 96 8.37 -6.38 6.77
CA GLN A 96 8.68 -7.65 7.45
C GLN A 96 9.24 -7.42 8.85
N LYS A 97 10.15 -6.47 9.00
CA LYS A 97 10.71 -6.11 10.30
C LYS A 97 9.66 -5.54 11.26
N GLN A 98 8.76 -4.72 10.74
CA GLN A 98 7.66 -4.17 11.55
C GLN A 98 6.70 -5.26 12.01
N LEU A 99 6.36 -6.18 11.10
CA LEU A 99 5.49 -7.31 11.40
C LEU A 99 6.13 -8.27 12.41
N GLN A 100 7.45 -8.49 12.32
CA GLN A 100 8.19 -9.27 13.31
C GLN A 100 8.06 -8.68 14.71
N GLY A 101 7.98 -7.37 14.84
CA GLY A 101 7.73 -6.71 16.13
C GLY A 101 6.39 -7.10 16.78
N TYR A 102 5.35 -7.35 15.98
CA TYR A 102 4.08 -7.88 16.49
C TYR A 102 4.22 -9.33 16.93
N ILE A 103 4.91 -10.15 16.14
CA ILE A 103 5.17 -11.57 16.45
C ILE A 103 5.93 -11.68 17.77
N ASP A 104 6.99 -10.90 17.96
CA ASP A 104 7.82 -10.91 19.17
C ASP A 104 7.03 -10.52 20.42
N ARG A 105 6.06 -9.62 20.28
CA ARG A 105 5.16 -9.23 21.37
C ARG A 105 3.96 -10.16 21.54
N LYS A 106 3.86 -11.23 20.77
CA LYS A 106 2.70 -12.12 20.72
C LYS A 106 1.39 -11.37 20.48
N GLN A 107 1.42 -10.45 19.54
CA GLN A 107 0.28 -9.62 19.16
C GLN A 107 -0.08 -9.85 17.70
N ILE A 108 -1.36 -9.68 17.39
CA ILE A 108 -1.89 -9.67 16.05
C ILE A 108 -2.54 -8.30 15.81
N ASN A 109 -2.09 -7.58 14.80
CA ASN A 109 -2.82 -6.41 14.32
C ASN A 109 -3.86 -6.86 13.31
N VAL A 110 -5.10 -6.84 13.72
CA VAL A 110 -6.23 -7.32 12.92
C VAL A 110 -6.78 -6.19 12.07
N MET A 111 -6.76 -6.40 10.75
CA MET A 111 -7.43 -5.57 9.76
C MET A 111 -8.58 -6.36 9.20
N GLU A 112 -9.81 -5.92 9.42
CA GLU A 112 -11.00 -6.60 8.90
C GLU A 112 -12.05 -5.63 8.38
N ARG A 113 -13.06 -6.14 7.68
CA ARG A 113 -14.09 -5.34 7.00
C ARG A 113 -13.49 -4.30 6.06
N ILE A 114 -12.45 -4.70 5.33
CA ILE A 114 -11.66 -3.83 4.46
C ILE A 114 -12.51 -3.44 3.25
N CYS A 115 -12.67 -2.13 3.05
CA CYS A 115 -13.35 -1.56 1.91
C CYS A 115 -12.49 -0.45 1.29
N VAL A 116 -12.16 -0.59 0.02
CA VAL A 116 -11.51 0.48 -0.75
C VAL A 116 -12.61 1.37 -1.32
N LEU A 117 -12.71 2.59 -0.81
CA LEU A 117 -13.74 3.55 -1.18
C LEU A 117 -13.43 4.26 -2.50
N SER A 118 -12.17 4.58 -2.72
CA SER A 118 -11.70 5.18 -3.98
C SER A 118 -10.21 4.93 -4.18
N VAL A 119 -9.81 4.90 -5.42
CA VAL A 119 -8.42 4.84 -5.85
C VAL A 119 -8.26 5.67 -7.11
N LYS A 120 -7.24 6.56 -7.13
CA LYS A 120 -7.01 7.50 -8.23
C LYS A 120 -5.53 7.68 -8.50
N LEU A 121 -5.18 7.86 -9.78
CA LEU A 121 -3.85 8.32 -10.16
C LEU A 121 -3.63 9.73 -9.60
N ALA A 122 -2.44 10.01 -9.07
CA ALA A 122 -2.15 11.27 -8.39
C ALA A 122 -0.90 11.98 -8.91
N ASP A 123 0.10 11.26 -9.38
CA ASP A 123 1.32 11.82 -9.97
C ASP A 123 2.05 10.80 -10.82
N PHE A 124 2.79 11.26 -11.81
CA PHE A 124 3.73 10.47 -12.59
C PHE A 124 4.98 11.27 -12.86
N LYS A 125 6.13 10.69 -12.55
CA LYS A 125 7.42 11.30 -12.84
C LYS A 125 8.48 10.25 -13.16
N GLN A 126 9.50 10.68 -13.85
CA GLN A 126 10.69 9.89 -14.16
C GLN A 126 11.86 10.44 -13.34
N THR A 127 12.49 9.60 -12.54
CA THR A 127 13.61 9.98 -11.67
C THR A 127 14.75 8.99 -11.87
N GLY A 128 15.87 9.47 -12.38
CA GLY A 128 16.96 8.59 -12.77
C GLY A 128 16.53 7.63 -13.87
N ASN A 129 16.69 6.34 -13.62
CA ASN A 129 16.25 5.26 -14.51
C ASN A 129 14.93 4.60 -14.08
N LYS A 130 14.14 5.28 -13.24
CA LYS A 130 12.86 4.77 -12.73
C LYS A 130 11.70 5.67 -13.12
N ASP A 131 10.60 5.03 -13.48
CA ASP A 131 9.28 5.63 -13.55
C ASP A 131 8.63 5.49 -12.18
N VAL A 132 8.01 6.57 -11.68
CA VAL A 132 7.29 6.59 -10.41
C VAL A 132 5.84 7.01 -10.66
N LEU A 133 4.91 6.10 -10.39
CA LEU A 133 3.48 6.33 -10.49
C LEU A 133 2.87 6.36 -9.09
N THR A 134 2.30 7.49 -8.71
CA THR A 134 1.67 7.69 -7.41
C THR A 134 0.16 7.55 -7.51
N VAL A 135 -0.39 6.83 -6.55
CA VAL A 135 -1.83 6.58 -6.40
C VAL A 135 -2.28 7.06 -5.02
N VAL A 136 -3.45 7.68 -4.95
CA VAL A 136 -4.13 7.98 -3.68
C VAL A 136 -5.32 7.05 -3.52
N LEU A 137 -5.37 6.36 -2.39
CA LEU A 137 -6.39 5.37 -2.05
C LEU A 137 -7.08 5.75 -0.76
N LYS A 138 -8.40 5.74 -0.76
CA LYS A 138 -9.22 5.91 0.45
C LYS A 138 -9.82 4.58 0.86
N SER A 139 -9.74 4.26 2.14
CA SER A 139 -10.26 3.02 2.69
C SER A 139 -11.08 3.25 3.94
N ARG A 140 -11.91 2.26 4.23
CA ARG A 140 -12.58 2.06 5.50
C ARG A 140 -12.29 0.63 5.96
N MET A 141 -11.89 0.46 7.20
CA MET A 141 -11.66 -0.86 7.80
C MET A 141 -11.73 -0.79 9.32
N ASN A 142 -11.87 -1.92 9.97
CA ASN A 142 -11.61 -2.04 11.39
C ASN A 142 -10.13 -2.37 11.59
N ASP A 143 -9.50 -1.70 12.55
CA ASP A 143 -8.09 -1.82 12.87
C ASP A 143 -7.92 -1.89 14.39
N TYR A 144 -7.54 -3.04 14.90
CA TYR A 144 -7.31 -3.26 16.32
C TYR A 144 -6.22 -4.30 16.56
N ILE A 145 -5.69 -4.34 17.78
CA ILE A 145 -4.62 -5.27 18.15
C ILE A 145 -5.14 -6.18 19.23
N ILE A 146 -4.90 -7.49 19.07
CA ILE A 146 -5.21 -8.51 20.06
C ILE A 146 -3.95 -9.15 20.61
N ASP A 147 -4.05 -9.64 21.83
CA ASP A 147 -3.11 -10.59 22.38
C ASP A 147 -3.31 -11.97 21.71
N GLU A 148 -2.25 -12.55 21.19
CA GLU A 148 -2.29 -13.82 20.44
C GLU A 148 -2.77 -14.99 21.31
N THR A 149 -2.38 -14.99 22.58
CA THR A 149 -2.66 -16.11 23.51
C THR A 149 -4.08 -16.06 24.04
N THR A 150 -4.57 -14.87 24.40
CA THR A 150 -5.87 -14.69 25.07
C THR A 150 -6.98 -14.28 24.12
N GLY A 151 -6.64 -13.76 22.93
CA GLY A 151 -7.59 -13.16 21.99
C GLY A 151 -8.19 -11.82 22.47
N LYS A 152 -7.74 -11.30 23.63
CA LYS A 152 -8.24 -10.03 24.15
C LYS A 152 -7.71 -8.84 23.34
N ILE A 153 -8.56 -7.84 23.15
CA ILE A 153 -8.15 -6.59 22.51
C ILE A 153 -7.25 -5.81 23.48
N VAL A 154 -6.05 -5.48 23.00
CA VAL A 154 -5.06 -4.66 23.74
C VAL A 154 -5.03 -3.23 23.23
N LYS A 155 -5.55 -2.98 22.00
CA LYS A 155 -5.63 -1.64 21.43
C LYS A 155 -6.72 -1.59 20.34
N GLY A 156 -7.48 -0.49 20.31
CA GLY A 156 -8.57 -0.29 19.34
C GLY A 156 -9.84 -1.03 19.76
N ASP A 157 -10.77 -1.20 18.82
CA ASP A 157 -12.02 -1.92 18.99
C ASP A 157 -12.49 -2.54 17.66
N LYS A 158 -13.42 -3.51 17.76
CA LYS A 158 -13.96 -4.25 16.61
C LYS A 158 -15.08 -3.53 15.86
N THR A 159 -15.62 -2.46 16.40
CA THR A 159 -16.89 -1.87 15.94
C THR A 159 -16.70 -0.52 15.25
N THR A 160 -15.60 0.17 15.51
CA THR A 160 -15.31 1.47 14.93
C THR A 160 -14.72 1.34 13.55
N ASP A 161 -15.44 1.83 12.55
CA ASP A 161 -14.92 1.98 11.20
C ASP A 161 -13.88 3.11 11.16
N ARG A 162 -12.68 2.79 10.67
CA ARG A 162 -11.61 3.75 10.49
C ARG A 162 -11.48 4.11 9.02
N TYR A 163 -11.62 5.39 8.74
CA TYR A 163 -11.42 5.96 7.42
C TYR A 163 -9.99 6.47 7.30
N SER A 164 -9.32 6.10 6.22
CA SER A 164 -7.94 6.48 6.02
C SER A 164 -7.64 6.74 4.55
N THR A 165 -6.72 7.67 4.32
CA THR A 165 -6.20 7.98 3.00
C THR A 165 -4.74 7.58 2.94
N TYR A 166 -4.36 6.85 1.90
CA TYR A 166 -3.00 6.37 1.66
C TYR A 166 -2.45 6.92 0.35
N LYS A 167 -1.16 7.19 0.37
CA LYS A 167 -0.35 7.44 -0.81
C LYS A 167 0.46 6.18 -1.09
N LEU A 168 0.34 5.66 -2.31
CA LEU A 168 1.11 4.51 -2.79
C LEU A 168 2.00 4.98 -3.94
N ASP A 169 3.30 4.74 -3.84
CA ASP A 169 4.24 4.96 -4.93
C ASP A 169 4.64 3.62 -5.54
N PHE A 170 4.41 3.48 -6.84
CA PHE A 170 4.85 2.33 -7.63
C PHE A 170 6.02 2.74 -8.51
N ILE A 171 7.03 1.88 -8.60
CA ILE A 171 8.18 2.10 -9.46
C ILE A 171 8.36 0.97 -10.47
N ARG A 172 8.95 1.29 -11.60
CA ARG A 172 9.50 0.34 -12.56
C ARG A 172 10.67 0.99 -13.31
N THR A 173 11.45 0.18 -13.98
CA THR A 173 12.55 0.68 -14.80
C THR A 173 12.01 1.48 -15.98
N THR A 174 12.58 2.66 -16.22
CA THR A 174 12.23 3.52 -17.37
C THR A 174 12.44 2.76 -18.68
N GLY A 175 11.45 2.82 -19.56
CA GLY A 175 11.43 2.07 -20.81
C GLY A 175 10.68 0.74 -20.76
N GLU A 176 10.40 0.20 -19.56
CA GLU A 176 9.47 -0.90 -19.40
C GLU A 176 8.05 -0.48 -19.79
N LYS A 177 7.34 -1.39 -20.43
CA LYS A 177 5.98 -1.12 -20.93
C LYS A 177 5.01 -2.19 -20.45
N THR A 178 3.76 -1.80 -20.34
CA THR A 178 2.66 -2.71 -20.06
C THR A 178 2.56 -3.77 -21.15
N LYS A 179 2.48 -5.03 -20.73
CA LYS A 179 2.21 -6.18 -21.60
C LYS A 179 0.81 -6.68 -21.35
N PRO A 180 0.07 -7.17 -22.37
CA PRO A 180 -1.24 -7.78 -22.17
C PRO A 180 -1.18 -8.87 -21.11
N GLY A 181 -2.07 -8.83 -20.10
CA GLY A 181 -2.11 -9.78 -18.99
C GLY A 181 -1.05 -9.60 -17.89
N SER A 182 -0.19 -8.57 -17.99
CA SER A 182 0.91 -8.35 -17.02
C SER A 182 0.46 -7.73 -15.68
N ILE A 183 -0.77 -7.24 -15.59
CA ILE A 183 -1.31 -6.54 -14.40
C ILE A 183 -2.10 -7.50 -13.49
N GLU A 184 -2.24 -8.75 -13.84
CA GLU A 184 -2.89 -9.72 -12.97
C GLU A 184 -2.05 -9.93 -11.70
N ILE A 185 -2.73 -9.96 -10.54
CA ILE A 185 -2.14 -10.45 -9.28
C ILE A 185 -2.00 -11.98 -9.40
N ASN A 186 -1.45 -12.41 -10.49
CA ASN A 186 -1.23 -13.81 -10.76
C ASN A 186 0.24 -14.10 -10.40
N THR A 187 0.46 -14.49 -9.16
CA THR A 187 1.75 -14.95 -8.67
C THR A 187 2.19 -16.28 -9.28
N THR A 188 1.40 -16.80 -10.22
CA THR A 188 1.63 -18.14 -10.77
C THR A 188 2.68 -18.17 -11.86
N ASN A 189 3.00 -17.04 -12.51
CA ASN A 189 3.95 -17.01 -13.62
C ASN A 189 5.00 -15.91 -13.49
N CYS A 190 6.25 -16.23 -13.76
CA CYS A 190 7.33 -15.26 -13.82
C CYS A 190 7.09 -14.25 -14.96
N PRO A 191 7.14 -12.94 -14.70
CA PRO A 191 6.95 -11.94 -15.75
C PRO A 191 8.06 -11.96 -16.81
N ASN A 192 9.24 -12.51 -16.50
CA ASN A 192 10.35 -12.55 -17.42
C ASN A 192 10.34 -13.79 -18.32
N CYS A 193 10.13 -15.00 -17.77
CA CYS A 193 10.21 -16.25 -18.53
C CYS A 193 8.88 -16.99 -18.68
N GLY A 194 7.80 -16.52 -18.05
CA GLY A 194 6.48 -17.16 -18.08
C GLY A 194 6.38 -18.48 -17.32
N ALA A 195 7.45 -18.95 -16.69
CA ALA A 195 7.43 -20.19 -15.92
C ALA A 195 6.53 -20.05 -14.68
N PRO A 196 5.84 -21.12 -14.24
CA PRO A 196 5.15 -21.14 -12.96
C PRO A 196 6.13 -20.79 -11.85
N THR A 197 5.87 -19.72 -11.10
CA THR A 197 6.78 -19.30 -10.03
C THR A 197 6.31 -19.81 -8.68
N GLN A 198 7.14 -20.63 -8.06
CA GLN A 198 7.24 -20.62 -6.62
C GLN A 198 8.28 -19.55 -6.28
N ILE A 199 7.86 -18.54 -5.51
CA ILE A 199 8.74 -17.44 -5.18
C ILE A 199 9.71 -17.94 -4.12
N THR A 200 10.98 -17.92 -4.45
CA THR A 200 12.03 -18.19 -3.47
C THR A 200 12.07 -17.09 -2.42
N SER A 201 12.57 -17.39 -1.23
CA SER A 201 12.80 -16.41 -0.15
C SER A 201 13.68 -15.23 -0.57
N SER A 202 14.39 -15.34 -1.69
CA SER A 202 15.23 -14.27 -2.25
C SER A 202 14.53 -13.39 -3.27
N GLY A 203 13.22 -13.62 -3.55
CA GLY A 203 12.47 -12.87 -4.55
C GLY A 203 12.90 -13.08 -6.00
N LYS A 204 13.61 -14.19 -6.28
CA LYS A 204 14.08 -14.57 -7.61
C LYS A 204 13.26 -15.71 -8.19
N CYS A 205 13.07 -15.67 -9.50
CA CYS A 205 12.51 -16.81 -10.23
C CYS A 205 13.46 -18.00 -10.18
N GLU A 206 12.96 -19.17 -9.79
CA GLU A 206 13.76 -20.40 -9.74
C GLU A 206 14.26 -20.87 -11.10
N TYR A 207 13.52 -20.52 -12.17
CA TYR A 207 13.82 -20.99 -13.52
C TYR A 207 14.81 -20.09 -14.28
N CYS A 208 14.63 -18.76 -14.20
CA CYS A 208 15.48 -17.84 -14.96
C CYS A 208 16.37 -16.95 -14.10
N GLY A 209 16.23 -17.01 -12.76
CA GLY A 209 17.03 -16.24 -11.82
C GLY A 209 16.73 -14.74 -11.80
N SER A 210 15.78 -14.25 -12.62
CA SER A 210 15.42 -12.84 -12.62
C SER A 210 14.77 -12.44 -11.30
N VAL A 211 15.09 -11.24 -10.84
CA VAL A 211 14.47 -10.65 -9.64
C VAL A 211 13.07 -10.21 -10.01
N ILE A 212 12.06 -10.73 -9.31
CA ILE A 212 10.65 -10.52 -9.64
C ILE A 212 10.12 -9.21 -9.05
N THR A 213 10.80 -8.66 -8.05
CA THR A 213 10.27 -7.58 -7.18
C THR A 213 10.92 -6.22 -7.36
N THR A 214 11.77 -6.02 -8.36
CA THR A 214 12.51 -4.76 -8.54
C THR A 214 11.80 -3.71 -9.40
N GLY A 215 10.62 -3.99 -9.91
CA GLY A 215 9.95 -3.14 -10.89
C GLY A 215 10.60 -3.17 -12.28
N GLU A 216 11.45 -4.16 -12.58
CA GLU A 216 12.09 -4.31 -13.88
C GLU A 216 11.12 -4.77 -14.97
N HIS A 217 10.15 -5.62 -14.58
CA HIS A 217 9.18 -6.21 -15.50
C HIS A 217 7.74 -5.79 -15.24
N SER A 218 7.46 -5.19 -14.06
CA SER A 218 6.15 -4.71 -13.67
C SER A 218 6.27 -3.61 -12.61
N TRP A 219 5.17 -2.94 -12.33
CA TRP A 219 5.12 -1.98 -11.23
C TRP A 219 5.31 -2.67 -9.88
N ALA A 220 6.25 -2.17 -9.07
CA ALA A 220 6.48 -2.62 -7.71
C ALA A 220 6.16 -1.50 -6.72
N LEU A 221 5.50 -1.83 -5.62
CA LEU A 221 5.22 -0.87 -4.55
C LEU A 221 6.52 -0.51 -3.84
N SER A 222 6.87 0.78 -3.84
CA SER A 222 8.08 1.30 -3.19
C SER A 222 7.79 2.10 -1.93
N ASN A 223 6.55 2.60 -1.78
CA ASN A 223 6.12 3.36 -0.61
C ASN A 223 4.62 3.17 -0.37
N LEU A 224 4.26 3.04 0.89
CA LEU A 224 2.89 3.03 1.39
C LEU A 224 2.82 3.94 2.60
N GLU A 225 2.14 5.07 2.46
CA GLU A 225 2.09 6.11 3.48
C GLU A 225 0.66 6.50 3.76
N LYS A 226 0.30 6.55 5.05
CA LYS A 226 -0.99 7.10 5.48
C LYS A 226 -0.90 8.61 5.55
N ILE A 227 -1.74 9.32 4.80
CA ILE A 227 -1.72 10.79 4.66
C ILE A 227 -2.99 11.47 5.20
N GLY A 228 -4.00 10.69 5.61
CA GLY A 228 -5.24 11.20 6.17
C GLY A 228 -6.17 10.13 6.74
#